data_26864922b20d59a9668bc3160b3b22f8
#
_entry.id   26864922b20d59a9668bc3160b3b22f8
#
_cell.length_a   1.000
_cell.length_b   1.000
_cell.length_c   1.000
_cell.angle_alpha   90.00
_cell.angle_beta   90.00
_cell.angle_gamma   90.00
#
_symmetry.space_group_name_H-M   'P 1'
#
loop_
_entity.id
_entity.type
_entity.pdbx_description
1 polymer ?
#
loop_
_entity_poly.entity_id
_entity_poly.type
_entity_poly.pdbx_seq_one_letter_code
_entity_poly.pdbx_strand_id
1 'polypeptide(L)'
;MQLQQVVLNLIINAAEAMSGASDGPRELLISTGTSDTGDVRVAVRDSGPGLTPAALERLFEPFYTTKPGGLGLGLSICRSIIEAHGGRLWVSANVPRGATFQFTLPVHPGHA
;
A
#
# COMPACT_ATOMS: atom_id res chain seq x y z
N MET A 1 3.68 -0.46 -17.45
CA MET A 1 2.63 -1.26 -16.81
C MET A 1 2.16 -0.58 -15.57
N GLN A 2 0.87 -0.32 -15.49
CA GLN A 2 0.32 0.41 -14.36
C GLN A 2 0.44 -0.34 -13.03
N LEU A 3 0.24 -1.66 -13.07
CA LEU A 3 0.32 -2.45 -11.84
C LEU A 3 1.72 -2.51 -11.26
N GLN A 4 2.74 -2.54 -12.10
CA GLN A 4 4.12 -2.47 -11.63
C GLN A 4 4.37 -1.13 -10.93
N GLN A 5 3.81 -0.07 -11.43
CA GLN A 5 3.94 1.24 -10.83
C GLN A 5 3.28 1.30 -9.45
N VAL A 6 2.13 0.64 -9.29
CA VAL A 6 1.46 0.56 -7.99
C VAL A 6 2.36 -0.13 -6.98
N VAL A 7 2.88 -1.30 -7.32
CA VAL A 7 3.75 -2.06 -6.41
C VAL A 7 4.99 -1.24 -6.07
N LEU A 8 5.62 -0.64 -7.06
CA LEU A 8 6.80 0.18 -6.83
C LEU A 8 6.50 1.35 -5.90
N ASN A 9 5.38 2.03 -6.11
CA ASN A 9 5.00 3.16 -5.26
C ASN A 9 4.75 2.73 -3.82
N LEU A 10 4.14 1.56 -3.62
CA LEU A 10 3.92 1.06 -2.27
C LEU A 10 5.24 0.71 -1.59
N ILE A 11 6.18 0.12 -2.33
CA ILE A 11 7.50 -0.21 -1.80
C ILE A 11 8.27 1.05 -1.44
N ILE A 12 8.28 2.05 -2.32
CA ILE A 12 8.96 3.32 -2.06
C ILE A 12 8.33 4.01 -0.85
N ASN A 13 7.02 4.00 -0.76
CA ASN A 13 6.31 4.61 0.36
C ASN A 13 6.71 3.94 1.69
N ALA A 14 6.80 2.62 1.70
CA ALA A 14 7.22 1.88 2.88
C ALA A 14 8.68 2.19 3.25
N ALA A 15 9.55 2.24 2.25
CA ALA A 15 10.96 2.55 2.49
C ALA A 15 11.12 3.95 3.06
N GLU A 16 10.38 4.91 2.54
CA GLU A 16 10.42 6.29 3.07
C GLU A 16 9.89 6.38 4.48
N ALA A 17 8.84 5.63 4.79
CA ALA A 17 8.31 5.60 6.14
C ALA A 17 9.34 5.06 7.13
N MET A 18 10.12 4.06 6.72
CA MET A 18 11.13 3.47 7.59
C MET A 18 12.40 4.31 7.68
N SER A 19 12.68 5.13 6.67
CA SER A 19 13.91 5.93 6.66
C SER A 19 13.95 6.96 7.76
N GLY A 20 12.79 7.40 8.25
CA GLY A 20 12.72 8.33 9.36
C GLY A 20 12.76 7.66 10.73
N ALA A 21 12.71 6.33 10.78
CA ALA A 21 12.73 5.61 12.04
C ALA A 21 14.16 5.41 12.48
N SER A 22 14.47 5.84 13.70
CA SER A 22 15.82 5.70 14.25
C SER A 22 15.98 4.44 15.08
N ASP A 23 14.88 3.81 15.47
CA ASP A 23 14.90 2.68 16.39
C ASP A 23 14.39 1.41 15.72
N GLY A 24 15.03 0.30 16.07
CA GLY A 24 14.58 -1.01 15.65
C GLY A 24 14.95 -1.37 14.22
N PRO A 25 14.65 -2.60 13.84
CA PRO A 25 14.98 -3.09 12.50
C PRO A 25 14.09 -2.45 11.46
N ARG A 26 14.63 -2.31 10.27
CA ARG A 26 13.88 -1.86 9.11
C ARG A 26 13.55 -3.08 8.27
N GLU A 27 12.32 -3.49 8.33
CA GLU A 27 11.88 -4.70 7.63
C GLU A 27 10.77 -4.38 6.66
N LEU A 28 10.91 -4.91 5.46
CA LEU A 28 9.89 -4.82 4.43
C LEU A 28 9.52 -6.24 4.03
N LEU A 29 8.25 -6.57 4.16
CA LEU A 29 7.78 -7.89 3.78
C LEU A 29 6.75 -7.73 2.67
N ILE A 30 6.99 -8.38 1.54
CA ILE A 30 6.06 -8.43 0.44
C ILE A 30 5.51 -9.84 0.36
N SER A 31 4.21 -9.98 0.38
CA SER A 31 3.58 -11.29 0.27
C SER A 31 2.50 -11.28 -0.78
N THR A 32 2.27 -12.44 -1.37
CA THR A 32 1.23 -12.62 -2.37
C THR A 32 0.42 -13.85 -2.02
N GLY A 33 -0.82 -13.89 -2.49
CA GLY A 33 -1.67 -15.02 -2.25
C GLY A 33 -2.96 -14.89 -3.05
N THR A 34 -3.87 -15.82 -2.83
CA THR A 34 -5.19 -15.76 -3.42
C THR A 34 -6.22 -15.75 -2.31
N SER A 35 -7.31 -15.02 -2.54
CA SER A 35 -8.44 -15.02 -1.62
C SER A 35 -9.33 -16.23 -1.87
N ASP A 36 -10.32 -16.42 -1.00
CA ASP A 36 -11.28 -17.53 -1.15
C ASP A 36 -12.07 -17.42 -2.46
N THR A 37 -12.22 -16.21 -2.98
CA THR A 37 -12.92 -15.98 -4.23
C THR A 37 -12.02 -16.10 -5.46
N GLY A 38 -10.74 -16.39 -5.25
CA GLY A 38 -9.78 -16.53 -6.33
C GLY A 38 -9.08 -15.25 -6.74
N ASP A 39 -9.36 -14.14 -6.08
CA ASP A 39 -8.66 -12.90 -6.38
C ASP A 39 -7.19 -13.00 -5.95
N VAL A 40 -6.33 -12.36 -6.71
CA VAL A 40 -4.92 -12.23 -6.34
C VAL A 40 -4.79 -11.13 -5.29
N ARG A 41 -4.05 -11.40 -4.23
CA ARG A 41 -3.80 -10.42 -3.18
C ARG A 41 -2.30 -10.17 -3.06
N VAL A 42 -1.94 -8.90 -2.94
CA VAL A 42 -0.56 -8.47 -2.70
C VAL A 42 -0.56 -7.61 -1.44
N ALA A 43 0.39 -7.86 -0.56
CA ALA A 43 0.55 -7.10 0.67
C ALA A 43 1.99 -6.60 0.78
N VAL A 44 2.13 -5.33 1.16
CA VAL A 44 3.42 -4.70 1.43
C VAL A 44 3.39 -4.22 2.87
N ARG A 45 4.16 -4.89 3.73
CA ARG A 45 4.20 -4.60 5.16
C ARG A 45 5.53 -3.96 5.51
N ASP A 46 5.48 -2.87 6.28
CA ASP A 46 6.69 -2.23 6.77
C ASP A 46 6.73 -2.25 8.30
N SER A 47 7.92 -1.98 8.84
CA SER A 47 8.15 -1.88 10.28
C SER A 47 8.37 -0.44 10.72
N GLY A 48 7.89 0.51 9.93
CA GLY A 48 8.04 1.94 10.24
C GLY A 48 7.21 2.38 11.45
N PRO A 49 7.10 3.69 11.66
CA PRO A 49 6.39 4.20 12.84
C PRO A 49 4.89 3.99 12.80
N GLY A 50 4.35 3.63 11.66
CA GLY A 50 2.92 3.43 11.53
C GLY A 50 2.17 4.71 11.23
N LEU A 51 0.86 4.64 11.36
CA LEU A 51 -0.01 5.74 10.99
C LEU A 51 -1.00 6.02 12.10
N THR A 52 -1.32 7.30 12.30
CA THR A 52 -2.37 7.68 13.22
C THR A 52 -3.74 7.33 12.62
N PRO A 53 -4.78 7.17 13.45
CA PRO A 53 -6.12 6.96 12.91
C PRO A 53 -6.56 8.05 11.94
N ALA A 54 -6.21 9.30 12.23
CA ALA A 54 -6.55 10.41 11.33
C ALA A 54 -5.85 10.26 9.97
N ALA A 55 -4.57 9.85 9.98
CA ALA A 55 -3.84 9.62 8.74
C ALA A 55 -4.43 8.46 7.96
N LEU A 56 -4.83 7.37 8.64
CA LEU A 56 -5.44 6.23 7.97
C LEU A 56 -6.70 6.62 7.21
N GLU A 57 -7.49 7.54 7.75
CA GLU A 57 -8.71 7.98 7.10
C GLU A 57 -8.45 8.83 5.86
N ARG A 58 -7.29 9.47 5.78
CA ARG A 58 -7.01 10.46 4.73
C ARG A 58 -5.96 10.05 3.72
N LEU A 59 -5.33 8.90 3.91
CA LEU A 59 -4.17 8.50 3.11
C LEU A 59 -4.41 8.51 1.61
N PHE A 60 -5.60 8.20 1.18
CA PHE A 60 -5.93 8.11 -0.24
C PHE A 60 -6.55 9.37 -0.79
N GLU A 61 -6.67 10.42 0.03
CA GLU A 61 -7.16 11.71 -0.48
C GLU A 61 -6.07 12.36 -1.32
N PRO A 62 -6.43 12.93 -2.47
CA PRO A 62 -5.45 13.67 -3.26
C PRO A 62 -4.86 14.82 -2.44
N PHE A 63 -3.55 15.05 -2.62
CA PHE A 63 -2.79 16.11 -1.96
C PHE A 63 -2.60 15.94 -0.45
N TYR A 64 -3.13 14.88 0.14
CA TYR A 64 -2.81 14.59 1.54
C TYR A 64 -1.45 13.92 1.62
N THR A 65 -0.54 14.46 2.40
CA THR A 65 0.77 13.85 2.62
C THR A 65 1.33 14.29 3.95
N THR A 66 2.06 13.38 4.60
CA THR A 66 2.84 13.66 5.79
C THR A 66 4.32 13.84 5.46
N LYS A 67 4.68 13.76 4.17
CA LYS A 67 6.08 13.82 3.73
C LYS A 67 6.44 15.25 3.36
N PRO A 68 7.56 15.77 3.86
CA PRO A 68 8.04 17.08 3.43
C PRO A 68 8.27 17.08 1.92
N GLY A 69 7.72 18.08 1.24
CA GLY A 69 7.90 18.21 -0.21
C GLY A 69 7.08 17.26 -1.06
N GLY A 70 6.29 16.39 -0.44
CA GLY A 70 5.43 15.49 -1.20
C GLY A 70 4.18 16.17 -1.67
N LEU A 71 3.67 15.74 -2.82
CA LEU A 71 2.43 16.30 -3.38
C LEU A 71 1.19 15.58 -2.87
N GLY A 72 1.33 14.38 -2.32
CA GLY A 72 0.20 13.64 -1.79
C GLY A 72 -0.66 12.98 -2.85
N LEU A 73 -0.11 12.71 -4.03
CA LEU A 73 -0.86 12.10 -5.12
C LEU A 73 -0.58 10.61 -5.31
N GLY A 74 0.54 10.11 -4.79
CA GLY A 74 0.97 8.75 -5.08
C GLY A 74 -0.05 7.69 -4.70
N LEU A 75 -0.57 7.74 -3.47
CA LEU A 75 -1.52 6.73 -3.01
C LEU A 75 -2.88 6.86 -3.66
N SER A 76 -3.35 8.07 -3.93
CA SER A 76 -4.63 8.25 -4.61
C SER A 76 -4.56 7.71 -6.04
N ILE A 77 -3.43 7.89 -6.71
CA ILE A 77 -3.22 7.36 -8.05
C ILE A 77 -3.19 5.83 -8.02
N CYS A 78 -2.47 5.26 -7.04
CA CYS A 78 -2.45 3.80 -6.88
C CYS A 78 -3.84 3.22 -6.70
N ARG A 79 -4.64 3.85 -5.84
CA ARG A 79 -5.99 3.39 -5.58
C ARG A 79 -6.84 3.45 -6.84
N SER A 80 -6.72 4.54 -7.61
CA SER A 80 -7.44 4.69 -8.87
C SER A 80 -7.07 3.62 -9.88
N ILE A 81 -5.79 3.29 -9.98
CA ILE A 81 -5.33 2.24 -10.89
C ILE A 81 -5.91 0.88 -10.49
N ILE A 82 -5.84 0.54 -9.21
CA ILE A 82 -6.35 -0.74 -8.72
C ILE A 82 -7.87 -0.83 -8.93
N GLU A 83 -8.59 0.25 -8.64
CA GLU A 83 -10.04 0.25 -8.82
C GLU A 83 -10.43 0.17 -10.30
N ALA A 84 -9.65 0.78 -11.17
CA ALA A 84 -9.87 0.67 -12.62
C ALA A 84 -9.68 -0.76 -13.12
N HIS A 85 -8.91 -1.57 -12.42
CA HIS A 85 -8.73 -2.99 -12.74
C HIS A 85 -9.74 -3.89 -12.01
N GLY A 86 -10.71 -3.30 -11.33
CA GLY A 86 -11.73 -4.06 -10.62
C GLY A 86 -11.31 -4.54 -9.24
N GLY A 87 -10.20 -4.05 -8.73
CA GLY A 87 -9.68 -4.47 -7.43
C GLY A 87 -9.95 -3.46 -6.33
N ARG A 88 -9.30 -3.70 -5.20
CA ARG A 88 -9.41 -2.84 -4.02
C ARG A 88 -8.02 -2.62 -3.44
N LEU A 89 -7.79 -1.43 -2.91
CA LEU A 89 -6.56 -1.08 -2.20
C LEU A 89 -6.94 -0.52 -0.83
N TRP A 90 -6.31 -1.02 0.21
CA TRP A 90 -6.56 -0.54 1.56
C TRP A 90 -5.28 -0.63 2.38
N VAL A 91 -5.32 -0.01 3.57
CA VAL A 91 -4.20 0.01 4.49
C VAL A 91 -4.70 -0.36 5.88
N SER A 92 -3.87 -1.04 6.64
CA SER A 92 -4.13 -1.34 8.05
C SER A 92 -2.88 -1.06 8.87
N ALA A 93 -3.10 -0.70 10.12
CA ALA A 93 -2.00 -0.49 11.06
C ALA A 93 -1.55 -1.84 11.61
N ASN A 94 -0.24 -2.00 11.73
CA ASN A 94 0.34 -3.19 12.33
C ASN A 94 0.54 -2.99 13.83
N VAL A 95 0.49 -4.08 14.56
CA VAL A 95 0.80 -4.08 15.98
C VAL A 95 2.12 -4.82 16.17
N PRO A 96 3.09 -4.25 16.86
CA PRO A 96 3.03 -3.00 17.63
C PRO A 96 3.22 -1.73 16.81
N ARG A 97 3.74 -1.83 15.59
CA ARG A 97 4.02 -0.64 14.76
C ARG A 97 4.09 -1.04 13.30
N GLY A 98 4.06 -0.01 12.44
CA GLY A 98 4.16 -0.21 11.00
C GLY A 98 2.81 -0.18 10.34
N ALA A 99 2.80 -0.40 9.04
CA ALA A 99 1.58 -0.40 8.24
C ALA A 99 1.65 -1.50 7.18
N THR A 100 0.49 -1.99 6.79
CA THR A 100 0.38 -2.95 5.70
C THR A 100 -0.56 -2.36 4.66
N PHE A 101 -0.03 -2.18 3.45
CA PHE A 101 -0.83 -1.81 2.29
C PHE A 101 -1.14 -3.07 1.52
N GLN A 102 -2.41 -3.27 1.21
CA GLN A 102 -2.84 -4.47 0.51
C GLN A 102 -3.73 -4.10 -0.66
N PHE A 103 -3.63 -4.87 -1.73
CA PHE A 103 -4.60 -4.75 -2.80
C PHE A 103 -4.97 -6.12 -3.34
N THR A 104 -6.16 -6.20 -3.90
CA THR A 104 -6.64 -7.40 -4.58
C THR A 104 -6.96 -7.07 -6.02
N LEU A 105 -6.82 -8.06 -6.87
CA LEU A 105 -7.16 -7.95 -8.28
C LEU A 105 -7.98 -9.17 -8.66
N PRO A 106 -9.08 -8.98 -9.38
CA PRO A 106 -9.85 -10.13 -9.83
C PRO A 106 -9.08 -10.95 -10.86
N VAL A 107 -9.26 -12.24 -10.79
CA VAL A 107 -8.74 -13.16 -11.80
C VAL A 107 -9.91 -13.56 -12.67
N HIS A 108 -9.71 -13.56 -13.97
CA HIS A 108 -10.73 -13.96 -14.92
C HIS A 108 -10.35 -15.32 -15.52
N PRO A 109 -10.63 -16.40 -14.80
CA PRO A 109 -10.28 -17.74 -15.31
C PRO A 109 -11.06 -18.01 -16.59
N GLY A 110 -10.44 -18.63 -17.54
CA GLY A 110 -11.06 -18.89 -18.81
C GLY A 110 -10.91 -17.78 -19.81
N HIS A 111 -10.38 -16.66 -19.42
CA HIS A 111 -9.97 -15.65 -20.35
C HIS A 111 -8.59 -15.94 -20.78
N ALA A 112 -8.57 -16.61 -21.70
CA ALA A 112 -7.28 -16.80 -22.26
C ALA A 112 -6.90 -15.55 -22.99
#